data_7ddc01b08fe1294b49f4ce50a4670645
#
_entry.id   7ddc01b08fe1294b49f4ce50a4670645
#
_cell.length_a   1.000
_cell.length_b   1.000
_cell.length_c   1.000
_cell.angle_alpha   90.00
_cell.angle_beta   90.00
_cell.angle_gamma   90.00
#
_symmetry.space_group_name_H-M   'P 1'
#
loop_
_entity.id
_entity.type
_entity.pdbx_description
1 polymer ?
#
loop_
_entity_poly.entity_id
_entity_poly.type
_entity_poly.pdbx_seq_one_letter_code
_entity_poly.pdbx_strand_id
1 'polypeptide(L)'
;MFGRAVKTPGAHGYVAYSPAPIPRQVEVAPANMMRLADAESALGRLAGAGRLLPAPHLLVNPYLRREAVASTRIEGTQASLADVFDAEAGDQPFDADIEEVVNYVTAMQSGLERLRSLPFGIRLIREMHPMILSGVPGRERQPGAIRTSQNWIGPAGATIESASFVPPPPHEVGRLLDDLELFVHEPPQLPPLVQAALLHYQFETIHPFLDGNGRLGRLLIVFFLVVRDRLPEPLLYLSPYFEARRDLYYDTLQAVRERGAFDEWLALFLGAVRVQALDAVIRAERLMDLREQYRSAAQARTRGLAVDLVDLVFEQPVLTSRSVERRFDTVRQSSLRALHQLAEAGILDELREGPRRQLRWQAPEVLRILTEEVDEGSSD
;
A
#
# COMPACT_ATOMS: atom_id res chain seq x y z
N MET A 1 22.14 -18.31 -7.46
CA MET A 1 21.12 -19.17 -6.80
C MET A 1 20.59 -18.42 -5.59
N PHE A 2 19.27 -18.26 -5.47
CA PHE A 2 18.63 -17.41 -4.44
C PHE A 2 18.47 -18.09 -3.07
N GLY A 3 18.72 -19.37 -2.98
CA GLY A 3 18.66 -20.15 -1.73
C GLY A 3 18.63 -21.64 -2.00
N ARG A 4 18.29 -22.42 -0.98
CA ARG A 4 18.23 -23.87 -1.07
C ARG A 4 17.21 -24.44 -0.08
N ALA A 5 16.66 -25.61 -0.41
CA ALA A 5 15.90 -26.42 0.52
C ALA A 5 16.83 -27.02 1.60
N VAL A 6 16.42 -26.93 2.86
CA VAL A 6 17.17 -27.44 4.02
C VAL A 6 16.26 -28.32 4.84
N LYS A 7 16.69 -29.57 5.08
CA LYS A 7 15.98 -30.49 5.98
C LYS A 7 16.35 -30.15 7.42
N THR A 8 15.34 -29.85 8.23
CA THR A 8 15.55 -29.60 9.66
C THR A 8 15.81 -30.91 10.42
N PRO A 9 16.68 -30.92 11.43
CA PRO A 9 16.94 -32.12 12.23
C PRO A 9 15.76 -32.48 13.13
N GLY A 10 15.63 -33.77 13.47
CA GLY A 10 14.66 -34.30 14.44
C GLY A 10 13.71 -35.33 13.85
N ALA A 11 12.97 -36.04 14.72
CA ALA A 11 12.05 -37.11 14.36
C ALA A 11 10.87 -36.63 13.49
N HIS A 12 10.52 -35.34 13.59
CA HIS A 12 9.49 -34.66 12.79
C HIS A 12 10.12 -33.58 11.92
N GLY A 13 11.30 -33.85 11.35
CA GLY A 13 12.01 -32.90 10.49
C GLY A 13 11.21 -32.56 9.24
N TYR A 14 11.10 -31.27 8.96
CA TYR A 14 10.45 -30.71 7.76
C TYR A 14 11.51 -30.12 6.81
N VAL A 15 11.09 -29.81 5.59
CA VAL A 15 11.95 -29.12 4.61
C VAL A 15 11.59 -27.63 4.65
N ALA A 16 12.55 -26.78 5.01
CA ALA A 16 12.45 -25.32 4.95
C ALA A 16 13.29 -24.77 3.81
N TYR A 17 12.97 -23.59 3.33
CA TYR A 17 13.79 -22.88 2.36
C TYR A 17 14.72 -21.91 3.10
N SER A 18 16.03 -22.06 2.93
CA SER A 18 17.02 -21.12 3.46
C SER A 18 17.51 -20.22 2.32
N PRO A 19 17.12 -18.93 2.31
CA PRO A 19 17.58 -18.00 1.28
C PRO A 19 19.06 -17.72 1.41
N ALA A 20 19.70 -17.49 0.27
CA ALA A 20 21.04 -16.91 0.22
C ALA A 20 21.00 -15.44 0.68
N PRO A 21 22.13 -14.82 1.03
CA PRO A 21 22.22 -13.36 1.13
C PRO A 21 21.70 -12.68 -0.13
N ILE A 22 21.12 -11.48 0.01
CA ILE A 22 20.61 -10.73 -1.16
C ILE A 22 21.77 -10.52 -2.15
N PRO A 23 21.61 -10.86 -3.43
CA PRO A 23 22.66 -10.65 -4.41
C PRO A 23 22.93 -9.16 -4.63
N ARG A 24 24.20 -8.75 -4.56
CA ARG A 24 24.65 -7.38 -4.86
C ARG A 24 24.83 -7.14 -6.37
N GLN A 25 24.81 -8.21 -7.13
CA GLN A 25 24.86 -8.21 -8.60
C GLN A 25 23.90 -9.27 -9.12
N VAL A 26 23.12 -8.94 -10.13
CA VAL A 26 22.23 -9.86 -10.84
C VAL A 26 22.36 -9.60 -12.34
N GLU A 27 22.36 -10.66 -13.12
CA GLU A 27 22.17 -10.55 -14.56
C GLU A 27 20.68 -10.24 -14.82
N VAL A 28 20.43 -9.24 -15.62
CA VAL A 28 19.09 -8.82 -16.02
C VAL A 28 18.92 -9.14 -17.50
N ALA A 29 17.91 -9.94 -17.85
CA ALA A 29 17.64 -10.29 -19.24
C ALA A 29 17.39 -9.02 -20.10
N PRO A 30 17.77 -9.01 -21.40
CA PRO A 30 17.58 -7.84 -22.26
C PRO A 30 16.13 -7.32 -22.28
N ALA A 31 15.14 -8.21 -22.26
CA ALA A 31 13.73 -7.83 -22.18
C ALA A 31 13.40 -7.08 -20.88
N ASN A 32 14.01 -7.44 -19.75
CA ASN A 32 13.82 -6.74 -18.48
C ASN A 32 14.61 -5.43 -18.40
N MET A 33 15.70 -5.28 -19.15
CA MET A 33 16.36 -3.99 -19.30
C MET A 33 15.45 -2.95 -19.98
N MET A 34 14.68 -3.36 -21.00
CA MET A 34 13.68 -2.48 -21.64
C MET A 34 12.54 -2.16 -20.65
N ARG A 35 12.01 -3.15 -19.95
CA ARG A 35 10.98 -2.92 -18.91
C ARG A 35 11.46 -2.00 -17.80
N LEU A 36 12.74 -2.12 -17.41
CA LEU A 36 13.34 -1.24 -16.40
C LEU A 36 13.39 0.21 -16.90
N ALA A 37 13.78 0.45 -18.13
CA ALA A 37 13.79 1.79 -18.73
C ALA A 37 12.36 2.40 -18.76
N ASP A 38 11.36 1.61 -19.15
CA ASP A 38 9.97 2.05 -19.18
C ASP A 38 9.44 2.35 -17.77
N ALA A 39 9.73 1.48 -16.79
CA ALA A 39 9.33 1.66 -15.40
C ALA A 39 10.01 2.89 -14.76
N GLU A 40 11.31 3.10 -15.01
CA GLU A 40 12.05 4.28 -14.54
C GLU A 40 11.50 5.57 -15.19
N SER A 41 11.15 5.53 -16.48
CA SER A 41 10.51 6.66 -17.17
C SER A 41 9.15 7.01 -16.55
N ALA A 42 8.30 6.00 -16.31
CA ALA A 42 6.99 6.19 -15.68
C ALA A 42 7.12 6.72 -14.25
N LEU A 43 8.05 6.16 -13.46
CA LEU A 43 8.34 6.61 -12.11
C LEU A 43 8.86 8.05 -12.08
N GLY A 44 9.72 8.41 -13.06
CA GLY A 44 10.23 9.78 -13.22
C GLY A 44 9.11 10.78 -13.53
N ARG A 45 8.12 10.41 -14.36
CA ARG A 45 6.92 11.22 -14.60
C ARG A 45 6.11 11.43 -13.34
N LEU A 46 5.86 10.36 -12.57
CA LEU A 46 5.13 10.44 -11.30
C LEU A 46 5.86 11.33 -10.30
N ALA A 47 7.17 11.16 -10.15
CA ALA A 47 7.99 12.00 -9.26
C ALA A 47 7.97 13.46 -9.68
N GLY A 48 8.01 13.74 -10.99
CA GLY A 48 7.86 15.09 -11.54
C GLY A 48 6.50 15.70 -11.25
N ALA A 49 5.41 14.96 -11.51
CA ALA A 49 4.06 15.38 -11.20
C ALA A 49 3.90 15.67 -9.70
N GLY A 50 4.37 14.78 -8.83
CA GLY A 50 4.30 14.94 -7.36
C GLY A 50 4.94 16.22 -6.86
N ARG A 51 6.08 16.64 -7.43
CA ARG A 51 6.76 17.91 -7.08
C ARG A 51 5.99 19.16 -7.49
N LEU A 52 5.17 19.06 -8.53
CA LEU A 52 4.40 20.18 -9.06
C LEU A 52 3.01 20.32 -8.40
N LEU A 53 2.59 19.33 -7.61
CA LEU A 53 1.31 19.38 -6.93
C LEU A 53 1.29 20.49 -5.87
N PRO A 54 0.35 21.45 -5.96
CA PRO A 54 0.24 22.53 -4.98
C PRO A 54 -0.20 22.03 -3.59
N ALA A 55 -0.86 20.87 -3.54
CA ALA A 55 -1.36 20.24 -2.31
C ALA A 55 -1.27 18.70 -2.42
N PRO A 56 -0.06 18.12 -2.27
CA PRO A 56 0.15 16.67 -2.46
C PRO A 56 -0.75 15.81 -1.57
N HIS A 57 -1.05 16.24 -0.36
CA HIS A 57 -1.87 15.51 0.61
C HIS A 57 -3.30 15.21 0.11
N LEU A 58 -3.85 16.03 -0.79
CA LEU A 58 -5.16 15.80 -1.40
C LEU A 58 -5.18 14.54 -2.26
N LEU A 59 -4.03 14.12 -2.78
CA LEU A 59 -3.88 12.93 -3.59
C LEU A 59 -3.28 11.76 -2.78
N VAL A 60 -2.29 12.03 -1.94
CA VAL A 60 -1.61 11.00 -1.15
C VAL A 60 -2.61 10.25 -0.27
N ASN A 61 -3.49 10.95 0.42
CA ASN A 61 -4.44 10.35 1.36
C ASN A 61 -5.41 9.34 0.72
N PRO A 62 -6.16 9.66 -0.36
CA PRO A 62 -7.05 8.70 -1.00
C PRO A 62 -6.31 7.56 -1.71
N TYR A 63 -5.12 7.85 -2.29
CA TYR A 63 -4.28 6.83 -2.90
C TYR A 63 -3.73 5.82 -1.90
N LEU A 64 -3.33 6.29 -0.71
CA LEU A 64 -2.90 5.43 0.36
C LEU A 64 -4.02 4.47 0.82
N ARG A 65 -5.27 4.93 0.85
CA ARG A 65 -6.41 4.06 1.16
C ARG A 65 -6.66 3.02 0.08
N ARG A 66 -6.50 3.41 -1.19
CA ARG A 66 -6.60 2.47 -2.33
C ARG A 66 -5.52 1.38 -2.23
N GLU A 67 -4.28 1.75 -1.90
CA GLU A 67 -3.20 0.79 -1.61
C GLU A 67 -3.56 -0.12 -0.44
N ALA A 68 -4.01 0.45 0.67
CA ALA A 68 -4.34 -0.30 1.87
C ALA A 68 -5.46 -1.34 1.61
N VAL A 69 -6.51 -0.95 0.89
CA VAL A 69 -7.59 -1.87 0.46
C VAL A 69 -7.03 -3.00 -0.39
N ALA A 70 -6.25 -2.69 -1.42
CA ALA A 70 -5.69 -3.70 -2.30
C ALA A 70 -4.70 -4.62 -1.54
N SER A 71 -3.85 -4.05 -0.70
CA SER A 71 -2.88 -4.81 0.10
C SER A 71 -3.56 -5.77 1.08
N THR A 72 -4.63 -5.35 1.75
CA THR A 72 -5.36 -6.23 2.67
C THR A 72 -6.22 -7.26 1.93
N ARG A 73 -6.76 -6.94 0.74
CA ARG A 73 -7.49 -7.89 -0.10
C ARG A 73 -6.61 -9.03 -0.63
N ILE A 74 -5.33 -8.80 -0.89
CA ILE A 74 -4.37 -9.87 -1.18
C ILE A 74 -4.36 -10.89 -0.03
N GLU A 75 -4.51 -10.45 1.22
CA GLU A 75 -4.56 -11.31 2.41
C GLU A 75 -5.97 -11.89 2.69
N GLY A 76 -7.02 -11.38 2.04
CA GLY A 76 -8.36 -11.97 2.07
C GLY A 76 -9.47 -11.08 2.63
N THR A 77 -9.21 -9.82 2.99
CA THR A 77 -10.28 -8.88 3.40
C THR A 77 -11.21 -8.55 2.24
N GLN A 78 -12.45 -8.13 2.56
CA GLN A 78 -13.48 -7.84 1.57
C GLN A 78 -13.89 -6.36 1.53
N ALA A 79 -13.26 -5.50 2.34
CA ALA A 79 -13.56 -4.06 2.37
C ALA A 79 -13.36 -3.41 0.99
N SER A 80 -14.28 -2.54 0.60
CA SER A 80 -14.14 -1.66 -0.55
C SER A 80 -13.58 -0.28 -0.15
N LEU A 81 -13.05 0.46 -1.11
CA LEU A 81 -12.59 1.83 -0.86
C LEU A 81 -13.72 2.75 -0.39
N ALA A 82 -14.94 2.55 -0.93
CA ALA A 82 -16.12 3.29 -0.51
C ALA A 82 -16.51 2.98 0.95
N ASP A 83 -16.46 1.69 1.35
CA ASP A 83 -16.74 1.28 2.73
C ASP A 83 -15.76 1.92 3.72
N VAL A 84 -14.48 2.02 3.35
CA VAL A 84 -13.46 2.67 4.20
C VAL A 84 -13.76 4.15 4.39
N PHE A 85 -14.02 4.89 3.32
CA PHE A 85 -14.37 6.32 3.43
C PHE A 85 -15.68 6.54 4.20
N ASP A 86 -16.66 5.66 4.01
CA ASP A 86 -17.93 5.72 4.71
C ASP A 86 -17.75 5.49 6.23
N ALA A 87 -16.95 4.50 6.59
CA ALA A 87 -16.64 4.20 7.99
C ALA A 87 -15.84 5.32 8.68
N GLU A 88 -14.84 5.88 7.99
CA GLU A 88 -14.03 7.00 8.51
C GLU A 88 -14.86 8.30 8.70
N ALA A 89 -15.87 8.52 7.85
CA ALA A 89 -16.81 9.63 8.00
C ALA A 89 -17.77 9.46 9.17
N GLY A 90 -18.03 8.21 9.58
CA GLY A 90 -18.94 7.84 10.66
C GLY A 90 -18.32 7.97 12.06
N ASP A 91 -19.12 7.57 13.06
CA ASP A 91 -18.71 7.51 14.48
C ASP A 91 -18.82 6.08 15.05
N GLN A 92 -19.06 5.08 14.20
CA GLN A 92 -19.17 3.70 14.64
C GLN A 92 -17.79 3.04 14.70
N PRO A 93 -17.58 2.07 15.60
CA PRO A 93 -16.40 1.20 15.54
C PRO A 93 -16.31 0.54 14.17
N PHE A 94 -15.09 0.39 13.67
CA PHE A 94 -14.83 -0.32 12.42
C PHE A 94 -15.14 -1.81 12.58
N ASP A 95 -15.58 -2.44 11.50
CA ASP A 95 -15.50 -3.89 11.42
C ASP A 95 -14.05 -4.35 11.20
N ALA A 96 -13.79 -5.65 11.32
CA ALA A 96 -12.43 -6.16 11.28
C ALA A 96 -11.71 -5.90 9.95
N ASP A 97 -12.41 -5.99 8.82
CA ASP A 97 -11.83 -5.77 7.49
C ASP A 97 -11.43 -4.31 7.29
N ILE A 98 -12.30 -3.38 7.71
CA ILE A 98 -12.02 -1.94 7.66
C ILE A 98 -10.90 -1.59 8.65
N GLU A 99 -10.88 -2.18 9.85
CA GLU A 99 -9.82 -1.97 10.84
C GLU A 99 -8.45 -2.38 10.29
N GLU A 100 -8.36 -3.50 9.56
CA GLU A 100 -7.12 -3.91 8.86
C GLU A 100 -6.64 -2.86 7.84
N VAL A 101 -7.56 -2.27 7.06
CA VAL A 101 -7.22 -1.21 6.11
C VAL A 101 -6.73 0.05 6.83
N VAL A 102 -7.44 0.49 7.87
CA VAL A 102 -7.07 1.68 8.67
C VAL A 102 -5.71 1.47 9.36
N ASN A 103 -5.44 0.27 9.84
CA ASN A 103 -4.15 -0.11 10.41
C ASN A 103 -3.01 0.01 9.40
N TYR A 104 -3.22 -0.45 8.17
CA TYR A 104 -2.24 -0.30 7.09
C TYR A 104 -1.96 1.17 6.78
N VAL A 105 -3.01 2.00 6.66
CA VAL A 105 -2.90 3.45 6.46
C VAL A 105 -2.08 4.09 7.59
N THR A 106 -2.40 3.75 8.83
CA THR A 106 -1.71 4.26 10.03
C THR A 106 -0.23 3.84 10.04
N ALA A 107 0.07 2.58 9.72
CA ALA A 107 1.44 2.08 9.65
C ALA A 107 2.24 2.79 8.55
N MET A 108 1.65 3.02 7.36
CA MET A 108 2.30 3.73 6.27
C MET A 108 2.63 5.18 6.66
N GLN A 109 1.65 5.92 7.17
CA GLN A 109 1.83 7.33 7.58
C GLN A 109 2.87 7.46 8.69
N SER A 110 2.76 6.63 9.73
CA SER A 110 3.72 6.61 10.84
C SER A 110 5.12 6.23 10.38
N GLY A 111 5.24 5.27 9.48
CA GLY A 111 6.53 4.83 8.94
C GLY A 111 7.21 5.91 8.11
N LEU A 112 6.46 6.61 7.25
CA LEU A 112 6.98 7.74 6.46
C LEU A 112 7.45 8.91 7.37
N GLU A 113 6.74 9.18 8.45
CA GLU A 113 7.16 10.17 9.43
C GLU A 113 8.42 9.71 10.18
N ARG A 114 8.47 8.44 10.61
CA ARG A 114 9.63 7.87 11.30
C ARG A 114 10.89 7.86 10.44
N LEU A 115 10.78 7.67 9.12
CA LEU A 115 11.92 7.71 8.20
C LEU A 115 12.66 9.06 8.19
N ARG A 116 12.03 10.15 8.67
CA ARG A 116 12.69 11.45 8.82
C ARG A 116 13.73 11.46 9.95
N SER A 117 13.60 10.56 10.92
CA SER A 117 14.42 10.50 12.13
C SER A 117 15.06 9.14 12.41
N LEU A 118 14.59 8.09 11.77
CA LEU A 118 15.06 6.72 11.94
C LEU A 118 15.46 6.16 10.56
N PRO A 119 16.67 5.61 10.40
CA PRO A 119 17.05 4.95 9.17
C PRO A 119 16.10 3.77 8.84
N PHE A 120 15.94 3.47 7.57
CA PHE A 120 15.28 2.27 7.12
C PHE A 120 16.04 1.04 7.65
N GLY A 121 15.38 0.15 8.37
CA GLY A 121 16.00 -1.05 8.93
C GLY A 121 15.07 -1.86 9.81
N ILE A 122 15.62 -2.87 10.46
CA ILE A 122 14.86 -3.84 11.27
C ILE A 122 14.09 -3.14 12.40
N ARG A 123 14.66 -2.11 12.99
CA ARG A 123 13.99 -1.35 14.04
C ARG A 123 12.70 -0.70 13.55
N LEU A 124 12.73 -0.04 12.40
CA LEU A 124 11.54 0.55 11.78
C LEU A 124 10.49 -0.52 11.48
N ILE A 125 10.92 -1.63 10.86
CA ILE A 125 10.07 -2.77 10.53
C ILE A 125 9.33 -3.29 11.78
N ARG A 126 10.05 -3.44 12.90
CA ARG A 126 9.49 -3.90 14.17
C ARG A 126 8.57 -2.88 14.84
N GLU A 127 8.79 -1.58 14.63
CA GLU A 127 7.89 -0.50 15.11
C GLU A 127 6.58 -0.44 14.29
N MET A 128 6.62 -0.75 12.98
CA MET A 128 5.43 -0.73 12.11
C MET A 128 4.54 -1.97 12.27
N HIS A 129 5.14 -3.12 12.52
CA HIS A 129 4.41 -4.38 12.57
C HIS A 129 3.24 -4.41 13.60
N PRO A 130 3.38 -3.92 14.86
CA PRO A 130 2.27 -3.85 15.80
C PRO A 130 1.09 -3.01 15.30
N MET A 131 1.34 -1.97 14.49
CA MET A 131 0.29 -1.12 13.97
C MET A 131 -0.58 -1.88 12.98
N ILE A 132 0.03 -2.73 12.13
CA ILE A 132 -0.70 -3.56 11.14
C ILE A 132 -1.63 -4.57 11.83
N LEU A 133 -1.28 -5.07 13.01
CA LEU A 133 -2.04 -6.08 13.73
C LEU A 133 -2.87 -5.52 14.90
N SER A 134 -3.01 -4.20 15.01
CA SER A 134 -3.76 -3.59 16.11
C SER A 134 -5.25 -3.92 16.01
N GLY A 135 -5.85 -4.48 17.06
CA GLY A 135 -7.29 -4.74 17.16
C GLY A 135 -7.83 -5.87 16.27
N VAL A 136 -7.05 -6.41 15.35
CA VAL A 136 -7.49 -7.38 14.33
C VAL A 136 -6.99 -8.81 14.63
N PRO A 137 -7.48 -9.84 13.91
CA PRO A 137 -6.92 -11.19 14.00
C PRO A 137 -5.40 -11.19 13.77
N GLY A 138 -4.68 -11.99 14.56
CA GLY A 138 -3.20 -11.99 14.55
C GLY A 138 -2.56 -11.12 15.64
N ARG A 139 -3.33 -10.28 16.34
CA ARG A 139 -2.83 -9.46 17.47
C ARG A 139 -2.18 -10.28 18.59
N GLU A 140 -2.55 -11.56 18.72
CA GLU A 140 -1.98 -12.49 19.66
C GLU A 140 -0.65 -13.11 19.16
N ARG A 141 -0.25 -12.85 17.92
CA ARG A 141 0.93 -13.41 17.25
C ARG A 141 2.21 -12.59 17.51
N GLN A 142 2.38 -12.10 18.75
CA GLN A 142 3.58 -11.37 19.20
C GLN A 142 3.96 -10.18 18.31
N PRO A 143 3.10 -9.14 18.14
CA PRO A 143 3.38 -8.01 17.28
C PRO A 143 4.72 -7.32 17.60
N GLY A 144 5.51 -7.05 16.56
CA GLY A 144 6.85 -6.45 16.68
C GLY A 144 7.98 -7.41 17.09
N ALA A 145 7.65 -8.65 17.48
CA ALA A 145 8.66 -9.65 17.82
C ALA A 145 9.01 -10.50 16.60
N ILE A 146 10.30 -10.64 16.32
CA ILE A 146 10.79 -11.61 15.35
C ILE A 146 10.46 -13.01 15.85
N ARG A 147 9.93 -13.86 14.99
CA ARG A 147 9.49 -15.21 15.33
C ARG A 147 10.64 -16.08 15.86
N THR A 148 10.33 -16.81 16.89
CA THR A 148 11.19 -17.85 17.48
C THR A 148 10.69 -19.26 17.20
N SER A 149 9.49 -19.38 16.62
CA SER A 149 8.90 -20.64 16.16
C SER A 149 8.83 -20.69 14.62
N GLN A 150 8.69 -21.91 14.09
CA GLN A 150 8.49 -22.10 12.65
C GLN A 150 7.07 -21.69 12.26
N ASN A 151 6.98 -20.95 11.15
CA ASN A 151 5.73 -20.66 10.46
C ASN A 151 5.77 -21.30 9.05
N TRP A 152 4.63 -21.28 8.37
CA TRP A 152 4.50 -21.74 6.99
C TRP A 152 3.38 -20.98 6.29
N ILE A 153 3.41 -20.99 4.97
CA ILE A 153 2.41 -20.38 4.10
C ILE A 153 1.70 -21.50 3.34
N GLY A 154 0.37 -21.43 3.33
CA GLY A 154 -0.47 -22.43 2.65
C GLY A 154 -1.95 -22.07 2.79
N PRO A 155 -2.84 -22.83 2.14
CA PRO A 155 -4.27 -22.67 2.28
C PRO A 155 -4.71 -22.85 3.74
N ALA A 156 -5.91 -22.36 4.07
CA ALA A 156 -6.47 -22.50 5.41
C ALA A 156 -6.47 -23.98 5.86
N GLY A 157 -5.93 -24.22 7.06
CA GLY A 157 -5.80 -25.58 7.61
C GLY A 157 -4.58 -26.38 7.14
N ALA A 158 -3.71 -25.80 6.31
CA ALA A 158 -2.48 -26.46 5.90
C ALA A 158 -1.57 -26.74 7.13
N THR A 159 -0.96 -27.91 7.14
CA THR A 159 0.12 -28.26 8.06
C THR A 159 1.46 -27.92 7.44
N ILE A 160 2.55 -27.98 8.21
CA ILE A 160 3.88 -27.71 7.69
C ILE A 160 4.29 -28.68 6.56
N GLU A 161 3.75 -29.90 6.57
CA GLU A 161 4.00 -30.92 5.54
C GLU A 161 3.24 -30.66 4.23
N SER A 162 2.08 -29.97 4.32
CA SER A 162 1.23 -29.63 3.18
C SER A 162 1.31 -28.16 2.78
N ALA A 163 2.23 -27.41 3.41
CA ALA A 163 2.43 -25.99 3.15
C ALA A 163 2.95 -25.75 1.72
N SER A 164 2.47 -24.68 1.09
CA SER A 164 2.98 -24.22 -0.20
C SER A 164 4.41 -23.66 -0.09
N PHE A 165 4.74 -23.09 1.07
CA PHE A 165 6.07 -22.57 1.37
C PHE A 165 6.39 -22.66 2.87
N VAL A 166 7.59 -23.13 3.19
CA VAL A 166 8.12 -23.14 4.57
C VAL A 166 9.33 -22.20 4.62
N PRO A 167 9.20 -21.02 5.27
CA PRO A 167 10.28 -20.06 5.42
C PRO A 167 11.50 -20.63 6.19
N PRO A 168 12.63 -19.89 6.24
CA PRO A 168 13.84 -20.36 6.91
C PRO A 168 13.60 -20.70 8.38
N PRO A 169 14.39 -21.61 8.95
CA PRO A 169 14.32 -21.92 10.38
C PRO A 169 14.53 -20.67 11.25
N PRO A 170 13.86 -20.57 12.42
CA PRO A 170 13.88 -19.37 13.25
C PRO A 170 15.28 -18.85 13.60
N HIS A 171 16.24 -19.76 13.83
CA HIS A 171 17.61 -19.40 14.18
C HIS A 171 18.39 -18.71 13.03
N GLU A 172 17.93 -18.80 11.79
CA GLU A 172 18.53 -18.11 10.65
C GLU A 172 17.95 -16.70 10.42
N VAL A 173 16.77 -16.40 10.94
CA VAL A 173 16.00 -15.18 10.63
C VAL A 173 16.79 -13.92 10.98
N GLY A 174 17.45 -13.90 12.15
CA GLY A 174 18.24 -12.72 12.58
C GLY A 174 19.32 -12.38 11.56
N ARG A 175 20.17 -13.36 11.21
CA ARG A 175 21.27 -13.18 10.24
C ARG A 175 20.76 -12.74 8.85
N LEU A 176 19.61 -13.25 8.42
CA LEU A 176 19.01 -12.88 7.13
C LEU A 176 18.46 -11.46 7.13
N LEU A 177 17.91 -11.02 8.26
CA LEU A 177 17.47 -9.62 8.43
C LEU A 177 18.66 -8.66 8.51
N ASP A 178 19.76 -9.05 9.17
CA ASP A 178 21.00 -8.26 9.21
C ASP A 178 21.55 -8.05 7.80
N ASP A 179 21.55 -9.08 6.95
CA ASP A 179 21.97 -8.95 5.54
C ASP A 179 21.02 -8.06 4.72
N LEU A 180 19.71 -8.14 4.99
CA LEU A 180 18.71 -7.27 4.36
C LEU A 180 18.93 -5.80 4.75
N GLU A 181 19.20 -5.51 6.01
CA GLU A 181 19.52 -4.16 6.49
C GLU A 181 20.82 -3.64 5.89
N LEU A 182 21.86 -4.49 5.85
CA LEU A 182 23.13 -4.15 5.22
C LEU A 182 22.96 -3.81 3.72
N PHE A 183 22.17 -4.61 2.98
CA PHE A 183 21.86 -4.37 1.57
C PHE A 183 21.25 -3.00 1.32
N VAL A 184 20.41 -2.52 2.22
CA VAL A 184 19.79 -1.18 2.11
C VAL A 184 20.82 -0.08 2.35
N HIS A 185 21.77 -0.28 3.26
CA HIS A 185 22.72 0.77 3.66
C HIS A 185 24.03 0.79 2.86
N GLU A 186 24.35 -0.30 2.17
CA GLU A 186 25.51 -0.35 1.27
C GLU A 186 25.35 0.61 0.08
N PRO A 187 26.47 1.12 -0.48
CA PRO A 187 26.42 1.85 -1.74
C PRO A 187 25.73 1.01 -2.83
N PRO A 188 24.74 1.57 -3.56
CA PRO A 188 23.95 0.81 -4.50
C PRO A 188 24.80 0.35 -5.70
N GLN A 189 24.76 -0.96 -5.99
CA GLN A 189 25.41 -1.55 -7.18
C GLN A 189 24.38 -1.92 -8.27
N LEU A 190 23.09 -1.82 -7.95
CA LEU A 190 21.97 -2.15 -8.83
C LEU A 190 21.02 -0.95 -8.96
N PRO A 191 20.27 -0.84 -10.06
CA PRO A 191 19.22 0.16 -10.19
C PRO A 191 18.21 0.07 -9.04
N PRO A 192 17.68 1.21 -8.54
CA PRO A 192 16.77 1.22 -7.37
C PRO A 192 15.56 0.32 -7.51
N LEU A 193 14.95 0.20 -8.69
CA LEU A 193 13.79 -0.68 -8.90
C LEU A 193 14.18 -2.16 -8.84
N VAL A 194 15.38 -2.54 -9.29
CA VAL A 194 15.90 -3.91 -9.14
C VAL A 194 16.18 -4.20 -7.67
N GLN A 195 16.74 -3.24 -6.93
CA GLN A 195 16.95 -3.36 -5.49
C GLN A 195 15.62 -3.52 -4.74
N ALA A 196 14.58 -2.74 -5.09
CA ALA A 196 13.25 -2.84 -4.49
C ALA A 196 12.62 -4.21 -4.72
N ALA A 197 12.74 -4.76 -5.94
CA ALA A 197 12.26 -6.10 -6.26
C ALA A 197 12.97 -7.20 -5.45
N LEU A 198 14.30 -7.09 -5.29
CA LEU A 198 15.10 -8.01 -4.47
C LEU A 198 14.75 -7.90 -2.98
N LEU A 199 14.62 -6.68 -2.47
CA LEU A 199 14.26 -6.40 -1.08
C LEU A 199 12.92 -7.05 -0.73
N HIS A 200 11.90 -6.80 -1.56
CA HIS A 200 10.57 -7.36 -1.36
C HIS A 200 10.58 -8.90 -1.40
N TYR A 201 11.19 -9.49 -2.44
CA TYR A 201 11.35 -10.95 -2.55
C TYR A 201 12.03 -11.54 -1.30
N GLN A 202 13.12 -10.93 -0.86
CA GLN A 202 13.89 -11.42 0.29
C GLN A 202 13.09 -11.33 1.58
N PHE A 203 12.40 -10.20 1.81
CA PHE A 203 11.56 -10.03 3.00
C PHE A 203 10.41 -11.05 3.04
N GLU A 204 9.71 -11.25 1.92
CA GLU A 204 8.65 -12.25 1.78
C GLU A 204 9.19 -13.68 1.96
N THR A 205 10.42 -13.92 1.59
CA THR A 205 11.06 -15.23 1.74
C THR A 205 11.54 -15.49 3.16
N ILE A 206 12.11 -14.49 3.84
CA ILE A 206 12.49 -14.59 5.27
C ILE A 206 11.25 -14.79 6.15
N HIS A 207 10.17 -14.07 5.84
CA HIS A 207 8.89 -14.15 6.56
C HIS A 207 9.07 -14.04 8.09
N PRO A 208 9.61 -12.89 8.57
CA PRO A 208 10.19 -12.81 9.91
C PRO A 208 9.20 -12.78 11.07
N PHE A 209 7.92 -12.60 10.80
CA PHE A 209 6.85 -12.53 11.79
C PHE A 209 5.90 -13.72 11.68
N LEU A 210 5.08 -13.94 12.72
CA LEU A 210 4.07 -15.00 12.71
C LEU A 210 2.84 -14.66 11.87
N ASP A 211 2.61 -13.36 11.59
CA ASP A 211 1.52 -12.83 10.77
C ASP A 211 1.90 -11.46 10.21
N GLY A 212 1.12 -10.91 9.26
CA GLY A 212 1.28 -9.54 8.74
C GLY A 212 2.49 -9.29 7.83
N ASN A 213 3.25 -10.32 7.44
CA ASN A 213 4.46 -10.15 6.62
C ASN A 213 4.15 -9.57 5.25
N GLY A 214 3.13 -10.08 4.54
CA GLY A 214 2.78 -9.61 3.19
C GLY A 214 2.42 -8.13 3.18
N ARG A 215 1.54 -7.69 4.08
CA ARG A 215 1.17 -6.26 4.23
C ARG A 215 2.40 -5.40 4.51
N LEU A 216 3.25 -5.84 5.43
CA LEU A 216 4.48 -5.12 5.78
C LEU A 216 5.48 -5.12 4.61
N GLY A 217 5.68 -6.25 3.93
CA GLY A 217 6.57 -6.35 2.78
C GLY A 217 6.21 -5.39 1.63
N ARG A 218 4.91 -5.22 1.34
CA ARG A 218 4.44 -4.26 0.32
C ARG A 218 4.64 -2.81 0.77
N LEU A 219 4.43 -2.51 2.05
CA LEU A 219 4.72 -1.20 2.65
C LEU A 219 6.22 -0.85 2.55
N LEU A 220 7.12 -1.82 2.75
CA LEU A 220 8.56 -1.62 2.65
C LEU A 220 9.03 -1.21 1.25
N ILE A 221 8.31 -1.56 0.17
CA ILE A 221 8.63 -1.09 -1.19
C ILE A 221 8.56 0.44 -1.24
N VAL A 222 7.49 1.03 -0.73
CA VAL A 222 7.29 2.48 -0.72
C VAL A 222 8.38 3.16 0.12
N PHE A 223 8.64 2.66 1.32
CA PHE A 223 9.69 3.20 2.19
C PHE A 223 11.06 3.17 1.54
N PHE A 224 11.40 2.07 0.87
CA PHE A 224 12.66 1.93 0.17
C PHE A 224 12.81 2.95 -0.96
N LEU A 225 11.77 3.16 -1.76
CA LEU A 225 11.79 4.13 -2.86
C LEU A 225 11.89 5.58 -2.37
N VAL A 226 11.26 5.89 -1.24
CA VAL A 226 11.40 7.20 -0.57
C VAL A 226 12.83 7.41 -0.07
N VAL A 227 13.41 6.43 0.62
CA VAL A 227 14.80 6.50 1.12
C VAL A 227 15.83 6.60 -0.02
N ARG A 228 15.52 6.01 -1.19
CA ARG A 228 16.34 6.12 -2.41
C ARG A 228 16.09 7.41 -3.20
N ASP A 229 15.32 8.35 -2.68
CA ASP A 229 14.94 9.61 -3.34
C ASP A 229 14.32 9.41 -4.73
N ARG A 230 13.59 8.29 -4.89
CA ARG A 230 12.86 7.98 -6.14
C ARG A 230 11.43 8.51 -6.12
N LEU A 231 10.86 8.72 -4.93
CA LEU A 231 9.52 9.23 -4.70
C LEU A 231 9.59 10.40 -3.72
N PRO A 232 9.48 11.65 -4.19
CA PRO A 232 9.38 12.83 -3.31
C PRO A 232 8.10 12.81 -2.47
N GLU A 233 7.01 12.28 -3.05
CA GLU A 233 5.73 12.02 -2.40
C GLU A 233 5.38 10.54 -2.56
N PRO A 234 4.80 9.87 -1.55
CA PRO A 234 4.44 8.46 -1.60
C PRO A 234 3.18 8.25 -2.45
N LEU A 235 3.33 8.36 -3.77
CA LEU A 235 2.24 8.24 -4.75
C LEU A 235 2.31 6.96 -5.57
N LEU A 236 3.34 6.12 -5.41
CA LEU A 236 3.44 4.83 -6.09
C LEU A 236 3.01 3.71 -5.15
N TYR A 237 1.98 2.99 -5.53
CA TYR A 237 1.42 1.87 -4.79
C TYR A 237 1.21 0.68 -5.73
N LEU A 238 1.79 -0.48 -5.40
CA LEU A 238 1.85 -1.62 -6.29
C LEU A 238 0.77 -2.67 -5.99
N SER A 239 0.12 -2.60 -4.83
CA SER A 239 -0.85 -3.63 -4.41
C SER A 239 -2.05 -3.77 -5.33
N PRO A 240 -2.61 -2.73 -5.96
CA PRO A 240 -3.70 -2.92 -6.93
C PRO A 240 -3.30 -3.80 -8.12
N TYR A 241 -2.07 -3.68 -8.61
CA TYR A 241 -1.56 -4.52 -9.68
C TYR A 241 -1.33 -5.96 -9.24
N PHE A 242 -0.81 -6.16 -8.03
CA PHE A 242 -0.59 -7.50 -7.46
C PHE A 242 -1.90 -8.19 -7.08
N GLU A 243 -2.88 -7.45 -6.54
CA GLU A 243 -4.22 -7.97 -6.23
C GLU A 243 -4.91 -8.51 -7.49
N ALA A 244 -4.95 -7.72 -8.56
CA ALA A 244 -5.53 -8.12 -9.84
C ALA A 244 -4.84 -9.34 -10.47
N ARG A 245 -3.61 -9.65 -10.05
CA ARG A 245 -2.78 -10.77 -10.55
C ARG A 245 -2.25 -11.63 -9.40
N ARG A 246 -3.09 -11.86 -8.40
CA ARG A 246 -2.70 -12.46 -7.12
C ARG A 246 -1.98 -13.81 -7.28
N ASP A 247 -2.50 -14.69 -8.10
CA ASP A 247 -1.89 -15.99 -8.32
C ASP A 247 -0.51 -15.85 -9.00
N LEU A 248 -0.40 -15.02 -10.02
CA LEU A 248 0.87 -14.74 -10.70
C LEU A 248 1.90 -14.10 -9.76
N TYR A 249 1.46 -13.22 -8.86
CA TYR A 249 2.32 -12.62 -7.85
C TYR A 249 2.94 -13.68 -6.92
N TYR A 250 2.14 -14.60 -6.41
CA TYR A 250 2.66 -15.69 -5.56
C TYR A 250 3.47 -16.71 -6.36
N ASP A 251 3.04 -17.05 -7.56
CA ASP A 251 3.74 -18.02 -8.43
C ASP A 251 5.12 -17.53 -8.84
N THR A 252 5.28 -16.24 -9.16
CA THR A 252 6.59 -15.68 -9.52
C THR A 252 7.53 -15.63 -8.32
N LEU A 253 7.07 -15.28 -7.12
CA LEU A 253 7.87 -15.37 -5.90
C LEU A 253 8.30 -16.82 -5.62
N GLN A 254 7.41 -17.78 -5.82
CA GLN A 254 7.71 -19.20 -5.66
C GLN A 254 8.70 -19.72 -6.71
N ALA A 255 8.57 -19.25 -7.95
CA ALA A 255 9.49 -19.61 -9.04
C ALA A 255 10.95 -19.16 -8.77
N VAL A 256 11.14 -18.02 -8.11
CA VAL A 256 12.48 -17.61 -7.66
C VAL A 256 13.05 -18.59 -6.64
N ARG A 257 12.22 -19.04 -5.69
CA ARG A 257 12.63 -19.99 -4.64
C ARG A 257 12.98 -21.37 -5.22
N GLU A 258 12.19 -21.88 -6.13
CA GLU A 258 12.31 -23.24 -6.67
C GLU A 258 13.39 -23.38 -7.75
N ARG A 259 13.45 -22.42 -8.67
CA ARG A 259 14.30 -22.52 -9.86
C ARG A 259 15.16 -21.29 -10.16
N GLY A 260 15.18 -20.31 -9.24
CA GLY A 260 15.98 -19.10 -9.41
C GLY A 260 15.45 -18.13 -10.48
N ALA A 261 14.17 -18.20 -10.83
CA ALA A 261 13.55 -17.46 -11.94
C ALA A 261 13.32 -15.97 -11.57
N PHE A 262 14.36 -15.26 -11.17
CA PHE A 262 14.27 -13.85 -10.75
C PHE A 262 13.78 -12.94 -11.88
N ASP A 263 14.13 -13.23 -13.12
CA ASP A 263 13.66 -12.44 -14.27
C ASP A 263 12.14 -12.45 -14.45
N GLU A 264 11.45 -13.52 -14.06
CA GLU A 264 9.98 -13.57 -14.12
C GLU A 264 9.37 -12.68 -13.06
N TRP A 265 9.88 -12.75 -11.82
CA TRP A 265 9.49 -11.84 -10.75
C TRP A 265 9.80 -10.38 -11.10
N LEU A 266 11.01 -10.12 -11.60
CA LEU A 266 11.42 -8.76 -11.98
C LEU A 266 10.52 -8.20 -13.08
N ALA A 267 10.14 -9.01 -14.08
CA ALA A 267 9.21 -8.59 -15.12
C ALA A 267 7.84 -8.17 -14.56
N LEU A 268 7.28 -8.96 -13.65
CA LEU A 268 6.03 -8.63 -12.96
C LEU A 268 6.15 -7.34 -12.14
N PHE A 269 7.23 -7.21 -11.36
CA PHE A 269 7.49 -6.04 -10.51
C PHE A 269 7.64 -4.75 -11.31
N LEU A 270 8.45 -4.78 -12.39
CA LEU A 270 8.63 -3.63 -13.27
C LEU A 270 7.35 -3.26 -14.03
N GLY A 271 6.57 -4.26 -14.44
CA GLY A 271 5.23 -4.06 -14.99
C GLY A 271 4.30 -3.35 -14.01
N ALA A 272 4.30 -3.78 -12.74
CA ALA A 272 3.53 -3.11 -11.68
C ALA A 272 3.95 -1.65 -11.49
N VAL A 273 5.25 -1.38 -11.42
CA VAL A 273 5.77 0.00 -11.30
C VAL A 273 5.32 0.86 -12.47
N ARG A 274 5.51 0.38 -13.71
CA ARG A 274 5.13 1.14 -14.91
C ARG A 274 3.63 1.46 -14.92
N VAL A 275 2.79 0.45 -14.75
CA VAL A 275 1.32 0.60 -14.83
C VAL A 275 0.82 1.51 -13.71
N GLN A 276 1.23 1.27 -12.48
CA GLN A 276 0.75 2.04 -11.33
C GLN A 276 1.29 3.48 -11.32
N ALA A 277 2.52 3.72 -11.80
CA ALA A 277 3.04 5.08 -11.93
C ALA A 277 2.28 5.89 -12.98
N LEU A 278 1.96 5.31 -14.13
CA LEU A 278 1.17 5.97 -15.17
C LEU A 278 -0.28 6.20 -14.72
N ASP A 279 -0.91 5.20 -14.09
CA ASP A 279 -2.25 5.34 -13.49
C ASP A 279 -2.30 6.49 -12.49
N ALA A 280 -1.31 6.58 -11.61
CA ALA A 280 -1.23 7.65 -10.62
C ALA A 280 -1.11 9.05 -11.26
N VAL A 281 -0.33 9.21 -12.32
CA VAL A 281 -0.22 10.48 -13.05
C VAL A 281 -1.56 10.87 -13.66
N ILE A 282 -2.21 9.96 -14.41
CA ILE A 282 -3.50 10.22 -15.07
C ILE A 282 -4.58 10.61 -14.05
N ARG A 283 -4.68 9.87 -12.95
CA ARG A 283 -5.66 10.19 -11.91
C ARG A 283 -5.34 11.51 -11.21
N ALA A 284 -4.06 11.79 -10.95
CA ALA A 284 -3.65 13.05 -10.35
C ALA A 284 -4.09 14.23 -11.23
N GLU A 285 -3.87 14.17 -12.53
CA GLU A 285 -4.31 15.20 -13.49
C GLU A 285 -5.85 15.35 -13.44
N ARG A 286 -6.60 14.24 -13.55
CA ARG A 286 -8.07 14.26 -13.51
C ARG A 286 -8.62 14.83 -12.21
N LEU A 287 -8.03 14.46 -11.05
CA LEU A 287 -8.46 14.97 -9.75
C LEU A 287 -8.15 16.46 -9.60
N MET A 288 -7.02 16.92 -10.11
CA MET A 288 -6.68 18.36 -10.09
C MET A 288 -7.60 19.19 -10.98
N ASP A 289 -7.90 18.70 -12.18
CA ASP A 289 -8.86 19.36 -13.07
C ASP A 289 -10.27 19.41 -12.45
N LEU A 290 -10.72 18.32 -11.84
CA LEU A 290 -11.99 18.25 -11.15
C LEU A 290 -12.03 19.21 -9.95
N ARG A 291 -10.91 19.31 -9.21
CA ARG A 291 -10.79 20.25 -8.09
C ARG A 291 -10.98 21.71 -8.54
N GLU A 292 -10.35 22.12 -9.61
CA GLU A 292 -10.51 23.50 -10.14
C GLU A 292 -11.95 23.75 -10.62
N GLN A 293 -12.60 22.76 -11.25
CA GLN A 293 -14.01 22.83 -11.61
C GLN A 293 -14.89 22.99 -10.37
N TYR A 294 -14.67 22.18 -9.31
CA TYR A 294 -15.42 22.25 -8.08
C TYR A 294 -15.21 23.59 -7.34
N ARG A 295 -13.96 24.11 -7.29
CA ARG A 295 -13.68 25.43 -6.72
C ARG A 295 -14.43 26.53 -7.45
N SER A 296 -14.39 26.53 -8.78
CA SER A 296 -15.09 27.51 -9.61
C SER A 296 -16.59 27.45 -9.40
N ALA A 297 -17.19 26.23 -9.37
CA ALA A 297 -18.62 26.02 -9.13
C ALA A 297 -19.06 26.49 -7.72
N ALA A 298 -18.26 26.18 -6.71
CA ALA A 298 -18.51 26.62 -5.33
C ALA A 298 -18.41 28.14 -5.20
N GLN A 299 -17.36 28.77 -5.71
CA GLN A 299 -17.15 30.22 -5.64
C GLN A 299 -18.23 31.03 -6.37
N ALA A 300 -18.79 30.50 -7.45
CA ALA A 300 -19.88 31.12 -8.19
C ALA A 300 -21.19 31.21 -7.40
N ARG A 301 -21.42 30.30 -6.45
CA ARG A 301 -22.69 30.13 -5.73
C ARG A 301 -22.63 30.43 -4.24
N THR A 302 -21.44 30.32 -3.63
CA THR A 302 -21.28 30.41 -2.17
C THR A 302 -19.94 31.06 -1.79
N ARG A 303 -19.75 31.32 -0.50
CA ARG A 303 -18.53 31.85 0.08
C ARG A 303 -18.27 31.19 1.46
N GLY A 304 -17.05 31.33 1.96
CA GLY A 304 -16.66 30.80 3.27
C GLY A 304 -16.54 29.28 3.28
N LEU A 305 -17.01 28.62 4.35
CA LEU A 305 -16.77 27.21 4.64
C LEU A 305 -17.06 26.26 3.47
N ALA A 306 -18.07 26.50 2.64
CA ALA A 306 -18.37 25.64 1.52
C ALA A 306 -17.24 25.60 0.46
N VAL A 307 -16.54 26.73 0.26
CA VAL A 307 -15.37 26.78 -0.65
C VAL A 307 -14.19 26.02 -0.04
N ASP A 308 -14.00 26.17 1.28
CA ASP A 308 -12.91 25.49 1.99
C ASP A 308 -13.14 23.96 2.05
N LEU A 309 -14.42 23.52 2.06
CA LEU A 309 -14.78 22.10 1.99
C LEU A 309 -14.40 21.42 0.67
N VAL A 310 -14.21 22.18 -0.42
CA VAL A 310 -13.83 21.56 -1.70
C VAL A 310 -12.54 20.77 -1.57
N ASP A 311 -11.53 21.28 -0.88
CA ASP A 311 -10.29 20.55 -0.68
C ASP A 311 -10.48 19.29 0.19
N LEU A 312 -11.31 19.39 1.24
CA LEU A 312 -11.64 18.24 2.08
C LEU A 312 -12.33 17.10 1.30
N VAL A 313 -13.17 17.44 0.31
CA VAL A 313 -13.85 16.45 -0.56
C VAL A 313 -12.84 15.54 -1.30
N PHE A 314 -11.65 16.05 -1.63
CA PHE A 314 -10.59 15.24 -2.27
C PHE A 314 -9.83 14.38 -1.25
N GLU A 315 -9.68 14.83 -0.01
CA GLU A 315 -9.10 14.02 1.06
C GLU A 315 -10.06 12.92 1.57
N GLN A 316 -11.33 13.29 1.72
CA GLN A 316 -12.41 12.48 2.26
C GLN A 316 -13.65 12.61 1.38
N PRO A 317 -13.82 11.76 0.36
CA PRO A 317 -14.96 11.85 -0.56
C PRO A 317 -16.33 11.57 0.07
N VAL A 318 -16.37 11.04 1.30
CA VAL A 318 -17.59 10.87 2.08
C VAL A 318 -17.50 11.74 3.33
N LEU A 319 -18.52 12.58 3.54
CA LEU A 319 -18.58 13.55 4.64
C LEU A 319 -19.83 13.39 5.47
N THR A 320 -19.71 13.74 6.76
CA THR A 320 -20.84 13.96 7.67
C THR A 320 -20.74 15.38 8.27
N SER A 321 -21.83 15.89 8.83
CA SER A 321 -21.74 17.17 9.55
C SER A 321 -20.69 17.15 10.65
N ARG A 322 -20.55 16.01 11.36
CA ARG A 322 -19.55 15.84 12.42
C ARG A 322 -18.11 15.80 11.92
N SER A 323 -17.85 15.18 10.77
CA SER A 323 -16.49 15.19 10.20
C SER A 323 -16.07 16.61 9.84
N VAL A 324 -17.00 17.42 9.29
CA VAL A 324 -16.78 18.84 9.01
C VAL A 324 -16.63 19.67 10.30
N GLU A 325 -17.48 19.45 11.30
CA GLU A 325 -17.39 20.13 12.61
C GLU A 325 -16.01 19.93 13.23
N ARG A 326 -15.50 18.69 13.25
CA ARG A 326 -14.18 18.35 13.80
C ARG A 326 -13.03 18.97 12.99
N ARG A 327 -13.13 18.98 11.66
CA ARG A 327 -12.04 19.42 10.77
C ARG A 327 -11.86 20.93 10.76
N PHE A 328 -12.97 21.69 10.90
CA PHE A 328 -12.98 23.15 10.79
C PHE A 328 -13.32 23.88 12.11
N ASP A 329 -13.42 23.15 13.21
CA ASP A 329 -13.82 23.69 14.52
C ASP A 329 -15.06 24.59 14.41
N THR A 330 -16.13 24.06 13.80
CA THR A 330 -17.35 24.81 13.49
C THR A 330 -18.58 24.16 14.10
N VAL A 331 -19.70 24.88 14.10
CA VAL A 331 -20.96 24.38 14.64
C VAL A 331 -21.75 23.61 13.57
N ARG A 332 -22.59 22.65 14.02
CA ARG A 332 -23.40 21.78 13.17
C ARG A 332 -24.23 22.53 12.13
N GLN A 333 -24.80 23.67 12.48
CA GLN A 333 -25.63 24.46 11.55
C GLN A 333 -24.80 24.98 10.37
N SER A 334 -23.57 25.45 10.61
CA SER A 334 -22.64 25.92 9.57
C SER A 334 -22.19 24.76 8.69
N SER A 335 -21.87 23.61 9.30
CA SER A 335 -21.46 22.40 8.58
C SER A 335 -22.57 21.91 7.63
N LEU A 336 -23.79 21.77 8.13
CA LEU A 336 -24.96 21.36 7.34
C LEU A 336 -25.22 22.33 6.19
N ARG A 337 -25.17 23.63 6.48
CA ARG A 337 -25.38 24.66 5.45
C ARG A 337 -24.33 24.56 4.33
N ALA A 338 -23.07 24.40 4.68
CA ALA A 338 -21.98 24.27 3.71
C ALA A 338 -22.10 22.98 2.88
N LEU A 339 -22.45 21.85 3.49
CA LEU A 339 -22.67 20.58 2.79
C LEU A 339 -23.86 20.67 1.81
N HIS A 340 -24.99 21.27 2.22
CA HIS A 340 -26.11 21.50 1.31
C HIS A 340 -25.76 22.45 0.15
N GLN A 341 -24.94 23.49 0.40
CA GLN A 341 -24.48 24.37 -0.66
C GLN A 341 -23.62 23.63 -1.71
N LEU A 342 -22.77 22.68 -1.27
CA LEU A 342 -22.01 21.85 -2.20
C LEU A 342 -22.90 20.84 -2.94
N ALA A 343 -23.95 20.32 -2.30
CA ALA A 343 -24.93 19.47 -2.96
C ALA A 343 -25.74 20.24 -4.02
N GLU A 344 -26.20 21.47 -3.71
CA GLU A 344 -26.85 22.36 -4.66
C GLU A 344 -25.93 22.79 -5.82
N ALA A 345 -24.61 22.81 -5.59
CA ALA A 345 -23.61 23.05 -6.62
C ALA A 345 -23.33 21.81 -7.50
N GLY A 346 -23.90 20.64 -7.18
CA GLY A 346 -23.69 19.38 -7.90
C GLY A 346 -22.33 18.73 -7.63
N ILE A 347 -21.72 19.07 -6.49
CA ILE A 347 -20.41 18.53 -6.07
C ILE A 347 -20.60 17.30 -5.18
N LEU A 348 -21.63 17.30 -4.36
CA LEU A 348 -21.95 16.22 -3.43
C LEU A 348 -23.37 15.67 -3.68
N ASP A 349 -23.52 14.37 -3.52
CA ASP A 349 -24.80 13.71 -3.42
C ASP A 349 -25.17 13.48 -1.94
N GLU A 350 -26.41 13.80 -1.58
CA GLU A 350 -26.95 13.52 -0.25
C GLU A 350 -27.45 12.08 -0.15
N LEU A 351 -26.89 11.30 0.76
CA LEU A 351 -27.26 9.91 0.99
C LEU A 351 -27.91 9.75 2.37
N ARG A 352 -29.01 8.96 2.43
CA ARG A 352 -29.72 8.60 3.66
C ARG A 352 -29.76 7.08 3.80
N GLU A 353 -28.62 6.50 4.10
CA GLU A 353 -28.46 5.06 4.21
C GLU A 353 -28.07 4.62 5.62
N GLY A 354 -28.22 3.31 5.88
CA GLY A 354 -27.81 2.65 7.10
C GLY A 354 -28.92 2.56 8.17
N PRO A 355 -28.69 1.74 9.20
CA PRO A 355 -29.71 1.37 10.21
C PRO A 355 -30.18 2.55 11.06
N ARG A 356 -29.51 3.68 11.09
CA ARG A 356 -29.88 4.90 11.83
C ARG A 356 -30.21 6.09 10.92
N ARG A 357 -30.33 5.90 9.57
CA ARG A 357 -30.60 6.97 8.60
C ARG A 357 -29.67 8.19 8.81
N GLN A 358 -28.39 7.94 9.06
CA GLN A 358 -27.42 9.01 9.24
C GLN A 358 -27.22 9.72 7.91
N LEU A 359 -27.38 11.06 7.91
CA LEU A 359 -27.21 11.86 6.73
C LEU A 359 -25.71 11.95 6.38
N ARG A 360 -25.38 11.61 5.14
CA ARG A 360 -24.04 11.60 4.58
C ARG A 360 -24.03 12.35 3.25
N TRP A 361 -22.88 12.84 2.88
CA TRP A 361 -22.63 13.50 1.60
C TRP A 361 -21.45 12.83 0.93
N GLN A 362 -21.61 12.46 -0.33
CA GLN A 362 -20.63 11.74 -1.10
C GLN A 362 -20.25 12.54 -2.36
N ALA A 363 -18.97 12.55 -2.71
CA ALA A 363 -18.46 13.10 -3.97
C ALA A 363 -18.34 11.99 -5.03
N PRO A 364 -19.35 11.75 -5.87
CA PRO A 364 -19.39 10.59 -6.75
C PRO A 364 -18.28 10.61 -7.80
N GLU A 365 -17.95 11.78 -8.36
CA GLU A 365 -16.90 11.90 -9.37
C GLU A 365 -15.49 11.64 -8.80
N VAL A 366 -15.24 12.09 -7.57
CA VAL A 366 -13.95 11.80 -6.89
C VAL A 366 -13.82 10.29 -6.66
N LEU A 367 -14.87 9.66 -6.11
CA LEU A 367 -14.87 8.21 -5.89
C LEU A 367 -14.72 7.45 -7.22
N ARG A 368 -15.43 7.88 -8.27
CA ARG A 368 -15.32 7.26 -9.59
C ARG A 368 -13.86 7.29 -10.09
N ILE A 369 -13.20 8.45 -10.05
CA ILE A 369 -11.80 8.56 -10.47
C ILE A 369 -10.89 7.64 -9.65
N LEU A 370 -11.14 7.50 -8.35
CA LEU A 370 -10.32 6.66 -7.46
C LEU A 370 -10.54 5.16 -7.66
N THR A 371 -11.74 4.73 -8.08
CA THR A 371 -12.13 3.32 -8.17
C THR A 371 -12.13 2.75 -9.58
N GLU A 372 -12.21 3.57 -10.62
CA GLU A 372 -12.14 3.10 -12.01
C GLU A 372 -10.89 2.24 -12.25
N GLU A 373 -11.06 1.13 -12.94
CA GLU A 373 -9.92 0.40 -13.51
C GLU A 373 -9.42 1.15 -14.74
N VAL A 374 -8.10 1.40 -14.81
CA VAL A 374 -7.51 1.97 -16.03
C VAL A 374 -7.30 0.82 -17.01
N ASP A 375 -7.97 0.90 -18.17
CA ASP A 375 -7.76 -0.03 -19.28
C ASP A 375 -6.28 0.00 -19.70
N GLU A 376 -5.61 -1.13 -19.59
CA GLU A 376 -4.19 -1.31 -19.99
C GLU A 376 -3.99 -1.08 -21.51
N GLY A 377 -5.06 -0.90 -22.26
CA GLY A 377 -5.07 -0.80 -23.74
C GLY A 377 -4.97 0.60 -24.34
N SER A 378 -4.94 1.68 -23.54
CA SER A 378 -4.99 3.06 -24.07
C SER A 378 -3.64 3.78 -24.11
N SER A 379 -2.53 3.05 -24.13
CA SER A 379 -1.17 3.63 -24.25
C SER A 379 -0.41 2.93 -25.37
N ASP A 380 -0.84 3.14 -26.61
CA ASP A 380 0.00 2.99 -27.81
C ASP A 380 0.80 4.28 -28.10
#